data_9563e173559a398d62054f1dbe577c74
#
_entry.id   9563e173559a398d62054f1dbe577c74
#
_cell.length_a   1.000
_cell.length_b   1.000
_cell.length_c   1.000
_cell.angle_alpha   90.00
_cell.angle_beta   90.00
_cell.angle_gamma   90.00
#
_symmetry.space_group_name_H-M   'P 1'
#
loop_
_entity.id
_entity.type
_entity.pdbx_description
1 polymer ?
#
loop_
_entity_poly.entity_id
_entity_poly.type
_entity_poly.pdbx_seq_one_letter_code
_entity_poly.pdbx_strand_id
1 'polypeptide(L)'
;VKQTREVQRKPRINDSNLIFSLVGYTNSGKSTIFNNLSSSDVLVKDMVFATLDTKMSLVNLSNKKKIILSDTVGFISALPTELIDSFNSSLEELFSSDYLLVVHDLSNPDIENQAKLVFDTLKEIGFSEEILKRKVVNIFNKYDLNSNVDNIDIKFKNKFVKTTALTKEGTKALKNYLEKLVDKSFSDIIFYIPADSLKISSWIYKNSLVYNDTYCDINFVGNKIKTKISIKKLKYFKSNYPYIRMNSM
;
A
#
# COMPACT_ATOMS: atom_id res chain seq x y z
N VAL A 1 23.87 -1.95 15.33
CA VAL A 1 22.61 -2.70 15.20
C VAL A 1 21.69 -2.09 14.14
N LYS A 2 21.57 -0.75 14.01
CA LYS A 2 20.77 -0.09 12.94
C LYS A 2 21.35 -0.30 11.53
N GLN A 3 22.67 -0.19 11.34
CA GLN A 3 23.32 -0.34 10.01
C GLN A 3 23.25 -1.77 9.45
N THR A 4 23.29 -2.81 10.30
CA THR A 4 23.23 -4.20 9.84
C THR A 4 21.83 -4.60 9.36
N ARG A 5 20.76 -3.95 9.88
CA ARG A 5 19.37 -4.19 9.46
C ARG A 5 19.03 -3.56 8.11
N GLU A 6 19.68 -2.45 7.72
CA GLU A 6 19.49 -1.85 6.38
C GLU A 6 20.07 -2.74 5.27
N VAL A 7 21.16 -3.48 5.53
CA VAL A 7 21.79 -4.38 4.54
C VAL A 7 20.93 -5.62 4.27
N GLN A 8 20.13 -6.09 5.22
CA GLN A 8 19.23 -7.23 5.05
C GLN A 8 17.92 -6.90 4.31
N ARG A 9 17.65 -5.63 4.02
CA ARG A 9 16.49 -5.16 3.20
C ARG A 9 16.63 -5.43 1.69
N LYS A 10 17.53 -6.32 1.24
CA LYS A 10 17.75 -6.65 -0.19
C LYS A 10 16.91 -7.83 -0.66
N PRO A 11 16.63 -7.90 -1.94
CA PRO A 11 15.82 -7.10 -2.86
C PRO A 11 14.36 -7.54 -2.77
N ARG A 12 13.59 -6.78 -2.08
CA ARG A 12 12.18 -7.11 -1.86
C ARG A 12 11.39 -6.71 -3.08
N ILE A 13 11.01 -7.75 -3.86
CA ILE A 13 9.91 -7.68 -4.83
C ILE A 13 9.87 -6.33 -5.55
N ASN A 14 10.19 -6.32 -6.83
CA ASN A 14 10.23 -5.13 -7.69
C ASN A 14 9.66 -3.88 -7.01
N ASP A 15 10.51 -2.92 -6.71
CA ASP A 15 10.24 -1.62 -6.06
C ASP A 15 9.05 -0.81 -6.66
N SER A 16 8.30 -1.46 -7.56
CA SER A 16 7.14 -0.92 -8.29
C SER A 16 5.79 -1.31 -7.68
N ASN A 17 5.71 -2.29 -6.79
CA ASN A 17 4.43 -2.72 -6.22
C ASN A 17 4.08 -1.87 -4.99
N LEU A 18 2.83 -1.39 -4.94
CA LEU A 18 2.31 -0.69 -3.76
C LEU A 18 2.05 -1.68 -2.62
N ILE A 19 2.32 -1.24 -1.40
CA ILE A 19 2.09 -2.00 -0.17
C ILE A 19 0.80 -1.54 0.47
N PHE A 20 -0.10 -2.49 0.71
CA PHE A 20 -1.36 -2.30 1.39
C PHE A 20 -1.37 -3.11 2.68
N SER A 21 -1.54 -2.46 3.83
CA SER A 21 -1.61 -3.16 5.12
C SER A 21 -3.03 -3.18 5.66
N LEU A 22 -3.51 -4.37 6.00
CA LEU A 22 -4.79 -4.56 6.67
C LEU A 22 -4.63 -4.20 8.15
N VAL A 23 -5.43 -3.29 8.64
CA VAL A 23 -5.51 -2.90 10.04
C VAL A 23 -6.96 -2.92 10.49
N GLY A 24 -7.23 -3.02 11.78
CA GLY A 24 -8.59 -3.00 12.29
C GLY A 24 -8.75 -3.81 13.56
N TYR A 25 -9.91 -3.71 14.19
CA TYR A 25 -10.20 -4.39 15.43
C TYR A 25 -10.12 -5.92 15.26
N THR A 26 -9.96 -6.65 16.38
CA THR A 26 -10.00 -8.13 16.35
C THR A 26 -11.33 -8.61 15.77
N ASN A 27 -11.32 -9.74 15.06
CA ASN A 27 -12.50 -10.35 14.44
C ASN A 27 -13.24 -9.49 13.39
N SER A 28 -12.65 -8.37 12.92
CA SER A 28 -13.24 -7.58 11.84
C SER A 28 -13.17 -8.25 10.45
N GLY A 29 -12.43 -9.36 10.35
CA GLY A 29 -12.32 -10.14 9.12
C GLY A 29 -11.06 -9.86 8.28
N LYS A 30 -10.02 -9.25 8.85
CA LYS A 30 -8.74 -8.98 8.16
C LYS A 30 -8.13 -10.21 7.52
N SER A 31 -7.90 -11.27 8.31
CA SER A 31 -7.28 -12.52 7.82
C SER A 31 -8.16 -13.23 6.80
N THR A 32 -9.50 -13.11 6.89
CA THR A 32 -10.42 -13.64 5.88
C THR A 32 -10.26 -12.87 4.55
N ILE A 33 -10.19 -11.54 4.59
CA ILE A 33 -9.91 -10.72 3.42
C ILE A 33 -8.54 -11.07 2.83
N PHE A 34 -7.51 -11.17 3.68
CA PHE A 34 -6.17 -11.55 3.27
C PHE A 34 -6.16 -12.88 2.53
N ASN A 35 -6.73 -13.93 3.14
CA ASN A 35 -6.76 -15.28 2.56
C ASN A 35 -7.52 -15.31 1.23
N ASN A 36 -8.66 -14.61 1.12
CA ASN A 36 -9.44 -14.57 -0.10
C ASN A 36 -8.77 -13.79 -1.24
N LEU A 37 -8.01 -12.75 -0.91
CA LEU A 37 -7.25 -12.01 -1.91
C LEU A 37 -5.97 -12.73 -2.32
N SER A 38 -5.35 -13.48 -1.40
CA SER A 38 -4.08 -14.19 -1.58
C SER A 38 -4.23 -15.61 -2.12
N SER A 39 -5.44 -16.17 -2.21
CA SER A 39 -5.73 -17.60 -2.46
C SER A 39 -5.23 -18.16 -3.80
N SER A 40 -4.55 -17.37 -4.62
CA SER A 40 -3.91 -17.81 -5.88
C SER A 40 -2.42 -17.46 -5.96
N ASP A 41 -1.83 -16.91 -4.90
CA ASP A 41 -0.50 -16.28 -5.00
C ASP A 41 0.47 -16.79 -3.93
N VAL A 42 1.73 -16.87 -4.34
CA VAL A 42 2.85 -17.35 -3.52
C VAL A 42 3.00 -16.48 -2.26
N LEU A 43 2.92 -17.10 -1.09
CA LEU A 43 3.34 -16.49 0.17
C LEU A 43 4.80 -16.03 0.05
N VAL A 44 5.02 -14.75 0.12
CA VAL A 44 6.36 -14.17 0.11
C VAL A 44 6.89 -14.16 1.52
N LYS A 45 7.36 -15.32 1.98
CA LYS A 45 8.04 -15.58 3.24
C LYS A 45 7.21 -15.50 4.52
N ASP A 46 7.16 -16.63 5.20
CA ASP A 46 7.13 -16.70 6.66
C ASP A 46 8.43 -16.07 7.18
N MET A 47 8.39 -14.87 7.68
CA MET A 47 9.49 -14.31 8.47
C MET A 47 9.34 -14.85 9.89
N VAL A 48 10.21 -15.81 10.21
CA VAL A 48 10.30 -16.45 11.52
C VAL A 48 10.72 -15.41 12.57
N PHE A 49 9.79 -14.93 13.36
CA PHE A 49 9.98 -14.64 14.79
C PHE A 49 8.64 -14.78 15.49
N ALA A 50 8.63 -15.67 16.46
CA ALA A 50 7.50 -16.21 17.17
C ALA A 50 6.43 -15.18 17.60
N THR A 51 5.18 -15.51 17.35
CA THR A 51 3.91 -15.07 17.92
C THR A 51 3.26 -13.79 17.41
N LEU A 52 3.85 -13.03 16.49
CA LEU A 52 3.26 -11.81 15.91
C LEU A 52 3.68 -11.62 14.43
N ASP A 53 3.68 -12.71 13.66
CA ASP A 53 4.17 -12.70 12.28
C ASP A 53 3.21 -11.97 11.34
N THR A 54 3.66 -10.85 10.82
CA THR A 54 3.01 -10.16 9.71
C THR A 54 3.09 -11.05 8.46
N LYS A 55 1.96 -11.50 7.96
CA LYS A 55 1.89 -12.28 6.71
C LYS A 55 1.87 -11.30 5.53
N MET A 56 2.77 -11.49 4.59
CA MET A 56 2.77 -10.73 3.33
C MET A 56 2.48 -11.65 2.15
N SER A 57 1.66 -11.18 1.22
CA SER A 57 1.38 -11.89 -0.03
C SER A 57 1.42 -10.94 -1.22
N LEU A 58 1.94 -11.44 -2.36
CA LEU A 58 1.83 -10.76 -3.64
C LEU A 58 0.48 -11.10 -4.25
N VAL A 59 -0.42 -10.12 -4.33
CA VAL A 59 -1.77 -10.28 -4.86
C VAL A 59 -1.82 -9.81 -6.30
N ASN A 60 -2.25 -10.70 -7.20
CA ASN A 60 -2.54 -10.33 -8.59
C ASN A 60 -3.92 -9.68 -8.68
N LEU A 61 -3.95 -8.44 -9.09
CA LEU A 61 -5.17 -7.75 -9.51
C LEU A 61 -5.43 -8.06 -10.98
N SER A 62 -6.57 -7.63 -11.53
CA SER A 62 -6.81 -7.75 -12.97
C SER A 62 -5.76 -6.93 -13.77
N ASN A 63 -5.67 -7.18 -15.09
CA ASN A 63 -4.76 -6.44 -15.99
C ASN A 63 -3.26 -6.47 -15.63
N LYS A 64 -2.76 -7.59 -15.13
CA LYS A 64 -1.34 -7.80 -14.78
C LYS A 64 -0.79 -6.86 -13.67
N LYS A 65 -1.65 -6.15 -12.95
CA LYS A 65 -1.25 -5.33 -11.81
C LYS A 65 -1.05 -6.21 -10.59
N LYS A 66 0.00 -5.90 -9.82
CA LYS A 66 0.35 -6.62 -8.60
C LYS A 66 0.47 -5.63 -7.45
N ILE A 67 0.04 -6.06 -6.27
CA ILE A 67 0.22 -5.35 -5.01
C ILE A 67 0.82 -6.28 -3.97
N ILE A 68 1.42 -5.71 -2.95
CA ILE A 68 1.78 -6.43 -1.74
C ILE A 68 0.68 -6.17 -0.73
N LEU A 69 0.05 -7.24 -0.26
CA LEU A 69 -0.92 -7.18 0.83
C LEU A 69 -0.26 -7.73 2.09
N SER A 70 -0.34 -6.97 3.18
CA SER A 70 0.17 -7.36 4.50
C SER A 70 -1.01 -7.53 5.46
N ASP A 71 -1.10 -8.70 6.10
CA ASP A 71 -2.01 -8.94 7.23
C ASP A 71 -1.27 -8.61 8.53
N THR A 72 -1.75 -7.64 9.26
CA THR A 72 -1.18 -7.24 10.53
C THR A 72 -2.00 -7.78 11.70
N VAL A 73 -1.39 -7.76 12.85
CA VAL A 73 -2.08 -8.15 14.09
C VAL A 73 -3.30 -7.26 14.31
N GLY A 74 -4.42 -7.87 14.71
CA GLY A 74 -5.62 -7.11 15.08
C GLY A 74 -5.37 -6.25 16.31
N PHE A 75 -5.75 -4.98 16.25
CA PHE A 75 -5.76 -4.12 17.42
C PHE A 75 -6.76 -4.67 18.44
N ILE A 76 -6.25 -4.99 19.62
CA ILE A 76 -7.04 -5.36 20.80
C ILE A 76 -7.21 -4.08 21.63
N SER A 77 -8.27 -4.02 22.41
CA SER A 77 -8.46 -2.99 23.42
C SER A 77 -7.29 -3.01 24.41
N ALA A 78 -6.38 -2.04 24.32
CA ALA A 78 -5.10 -1.95 25.00
C ALA A 78 -4.00 -2.87 24.43
N LEU A 79 -3.14 -2.32 23.57
CA LEU A 79 -1.81 -2.87 23.38
C LEU A 79 -1.07 -2.67 24.72
N PRO A 80 -0.67 -3.72 25.45
CA PRO A 80 0.15 -3.53 26.64
C PRO A 80 1.42 -2.77 26.23
N THR A 81 1.75 -1.70 26.94
CA THR A 81 2.96 -0.89 26.69
C THR A 81 4.24 -1.71 26.67
N GLU A 82 4.25 -2.84 27.39
CA GLU A 82 5.33 -3.82 27.41
C GLU A 82 5.54 -4.58 26.10
N LEU A 83 4.53 -4.64 25.23
CA LEU A 83 4.63 -5.29 23.90
C LEU A 83 5.06 -4.33 22.78
N ILE A 84 5.12 -3.02 23.02
CA ILE A 84 5.50 -2.02 22.00
C ILE A 84 6.89 -2.31 21.43
N ASP A 85 7.83 -2.76 22.24
CA ASP A 85 9.19 -3.11 21.80
C ASP A 85 9.21 -4.37 20.92
N SER A 86 8.32 -5.32 21.17
CA SER A 86 8.16 -6.52 20.34
C SER A 86 7.42 -6.24 19.02
N PHE A 87 6.59 -5.19 18.99
CA PHE A 87 5.83 -4.74 17.81
C PHE A 87 6.64 -3.84 16.85
N ASN A 88 7.85 -3.42 17.20
CA ASN A 88 8.62 -2.48 16.39
C ASN A 88 8.77 -2.90 14.92
N SER A 89 8.90 -4.20 14.63
CA SER A 89 8.99 -4.69 13.24
C SER A 89 7.67 -4.57 12.47
N SER A 90 6.55 -4.90 13.12
CA SER A 90 5.21 -4.80 12.51
C SER A 90 4.80 -3.34 12.33
N LEU A 91 5.19 -2.45 13.26
CA LEU A 91 4.95 -1.01 13.16
C LEU A 91 5.77 -0.37 12.02
N GLU A 92 7.04 -0.76 11.83
CA GLU A 92 7.84 -0.29 10.70
C GLU A 92 7.20 -0.65 9.35
N GLU A 93 6.55 -1.80 9.25
CA GLU A 93 5.82 -2.21 8.06
C GLU A 93 4.59 -1.35 7.79
N LEU A 94 3.83 -0.99 8.82
CA LEU A 94 2.70 -0.07 8.70
C LEU A 94 3.15 1.31 8.20
N PHE A 95 4.25 1.85 8.74
CA PHE A 95 4.81 3.11 8.26
C PHE A 95 5.27 3.05 6.81
N SER A 96 5.82 1.90 6.38
CA SER A 96 6.28 1.68 5.01
C SER A 96 5.16 1.50 4.00
N SER A 97 3.94 1.18 4.44
CA SER A 97 2.76 0.96 3.59
C SER A 97 2.36 2.22 2.84
N ASP A 98 1.94 2.05 1.59
CA ASP A 98 1.38 3.14 0.78
C ASP A 98 -0.06 3.45 1.18
N TYR A 99 -0.82 2.41 1.57
CA TYR A 99 -2.20 2.50 2.05
C TYR A 99 -2.44 1.64 3.28
N LEU A 100 -3.31 2.12 4.17
CA LEU A 100 -3.84 1.41 5.33
C LEU A 100 -5.30 1.05 5.07
N LEU A 101 -5.58 -0.23 4.95
CA LEU A 101 -6.92 -0.77 4.75
C LEU A 101 -7.55 -1.03 6.12
N VAL A 102 -8.32 -0.07 6.62
CA VAL A 102 -8.95 -0.17 7.94
C VAL A 102 -10.24 -0.96 7.83
N VAL A 103 -10.23 -2.18 8.39
CA VAL A 103 -11.37 -3.12 8.28
C VAL A 103 -12.30 -2.95 9.47
N HIS A 104 -13.55 -2.63 9.18
CA HIS A 104 -14.63 -2.46 10.14
C HIS A 104 -15.66 -3.60 9.97
N ASP A 105 -16.15 -4.12 11.09
CA ASP A 105 -17.21 -5.13 11.13
C ASP A 105 -18.58 -4.44 11.18
N LEU A 106 -19.31 -4.46 10.08
CA LEU A 106 -20.65 -3.87 9.99
C LEU A 106 -21.70 -4.58 10.85
N SER A 107 -21.48 -5.83 11.21
CA SER A 107 -22.40 -6.57 12.07
C SER A 107 -22.27 -6.22 13.55
N ASN A 108 -21.20 -5.50 13.93
CA ASN A 108 -20.95 -5.15 15.31
C ASN A 108 -21.65 -3.82 15.66
N PRO A 109 -22.54 -3.80 16.68
CA PRO A 109 -23.22 -2.58 17.12
C PRO A 109 -22.26 -1.51 17.68
N ASP A 110 -21.06 -1.91 18.13
CA ASP A 110 -20.03 -1.01 18.70
C ASP A 110 -18.99 -0.57 17.67
N ILE A 111 -19.33 -0.61 16.39
CA ILE A 111 -18.42 -0.33 15.27
C ILE A 111 -17.72 1.04 15.38
N GLU A 112 -18.43 2.07 15.85
CA GLU A 112 -17.88 3.43 15.95
C GLU A 112 -16.80 3.54 17.04
N ASN A 113 -17.03 2.92 18.22
CA ASN A 113 -16.03 2.87 19.29
C ASN A 113 -14.83 2.03 18.88
N GLN A 114 -15.04 0.89 18.22
CA GLN A 114 -13.95 0.07 17.67
C GLN A 114 -13.13 0.85 16.64
N ALA A 115 -13.79 1.56 15.72
CA ALA A 115 -13.12 2.40 14.74
C ALA A 115 -12.32 3.54 15.41
N LYS A 116 -12.91 4.20 16.41
CA LYS A 116 -12.22 5.24 17.18
C LYS A 116 -10.96 4.69 17.84
N LEU A 117 -11.05 3.55 18.50
CA LEU A 117 -9.91 2.90 19.16
C LEU A 117 -8.79 2.58 18.15
N VAL A 118 -9.12 2.04 16.97
CA VAL A 118 -8.14 1.76 15.92
C VAL A 118 -7.43 3.05 15.48
N PHE A 119 -8.17 4.14 15.25
CA PHE A 119 -7.56 5.41 14.85
C PHE A 119 -6.75 6.08 15.94
N ASP A 120 -7.16 5.97 17.20
CA ASP A 120 -6.42 6.51 18.33
C ASP A 120 -5.11 5.73 18.50
N THR A 121 -5.14 4.40 18.42
CA THR A 121 -3.93 3.57 18.43
C THR A 121 -2.98 3.92 17.28
N LEU A 122 -3.50 4.12 16.05
CA LEU A 122 -2.66 4.54 14.91
C LEU A 122 -1.98 5.89 15.18
N LYS A 123 -2.63 6.81 15.89
CA LYS A 123 -2.02 8.09 16.31
C LYS A 123 -0.96 7.89 17.40
N GLU A 124 -1.23 7.07 18.41
CA GLU A 124 -0.29 6.74 19.50
C GLU A 124 1.01 6.15 18.97
N ILE A 125 0.94 5.29 17.96
CA ILE A 125 2.14 4.72 17.30
C ILE A 125 2.84 5.70 16.36
N GLY A 126 2.33 6.94 16.16
CA GLY A 126 3.02 8.02 15.48
C GLY A 126 2.47 8.42 14.10
N PHE A 127 1.29 7.95 13.69
CA PHE A 127 0.64 8.45 12.48
C PHE A 127 -0.02 9.81 12.72
N SER A 128 0.44 10.86 12.04
CA SER A 128 -0.26 12.14 12.06
C SER A 128 -1.61 12.06 11.35
N GLU A 129 -2.55 12.94 11.71
CA GLU A 129 -3.87 12.97 11.10
C GLU A 129 -3.80 13.24 9.58
N GLU A 130 -2.84 14.03 9.14
CA GLU A 130 -2.58 14.28 7.72
C GLU A 130 -2.17 13.01 6.98
N ILE A 131 -1.29 12.20 7.58
CA ILE A 131 -0.86 10.91 7.02
C ILE A 131 -2.04 9.95 6.94
N LEU A 132 -2.84 9.85 8.02
CA LEU A 132 -4.04 9.01 8.05
C LEU A 132 -5.04 9.43 6.97
N LYS A 133 -5.35 10.72 6.85
CA LYS A 133 -6.25 11.25 5.81
C LYS A 133 -5.80 10.85 4.39
N ARG A 134 -4.51 10.77 4.17
CA ARG A 134 -3.93 10.38 2.87
C ARG A 134 -3.94 8.88 2.65
N LYS A 135 -3.51 8.08 3.64
CA LYS A 135 -3.26 6.63 3.50
C LYS A 135 -4.48 5.76 3.80
N VAL A 136 -5.41 6.19 4.64
CA VAL A 136 -6.53 5.36 5.09
C VAL A 136 -7.53 5.13 3.96
N VAL A 137 -7.96 3.88 3.87
CA VAL A 137 -9.15 3.42 3.12
C VAL A 137 -9.97 2.56 4.06
N ASN A 138 -11.20 2.95 4.31
CA ASN A 138 -12.11 2.17 5.16
C ASN A 138 -12.71 1.01 4.38
N ILE A 139 -12.67 -0.18 4.96
CA ILE A 139 -13.31 -1.39 4.42
C ILE A 139 -14.44 -1.78 5.36
N PHE A 140 -15.67 -1.63 4.89
CA PHE A 140 -16.85 -2.09 5.61
C PHE A 140 -17.11 -3.55 5.24
N ASN A 141 -16.68 -4.43 6.12
CA ASN A 141 -16.80 -5.88 5.96
C ASN A 141 -18.10 -6.41 6.60
N LYS A 142 -18.47 -7.64 6.23
CA LYS A 142 -19.71 -8.31 6.64
C LYS A 142 -20.96 -7.53 6.20
N TYR A 143 -20.88 -6.91 5.01
CA TYR A 143 -21.98 -6.14 4.41
C TYR A 143 -23.23 -6.98 4.14
N ASP A 144 -23.09 -8.30 4.05
CA ASP A 144 -24.16 -9.29 3.96
C ASP A 144 -25.01 -9.39 5.23
N LEU A 145 -24.43 -9.07 6.38
CA LEU A 145 -25.11 -9.12 7.68
C LEU A 145 -25.77 -7.77 8.05
N ASN A 146 -25.18 -6.68 7.63
CA ASN A 146 -25.70 -5.33 7.83
C ASN A 146 -25.27 -4.42 6.70
N SER A 147 -26.23 -3.88 5.96
CA SER A 147 -25.97 -3.01 4.81
C SER A 147 -26.04 -1.50 5.13
N ASN A 148 -26.41 -1.14 6.36
CA ASN A 148 -26.60 0.27 6.75
C ASN A 148 -25.25 0.91 7.12
N VAL A 149 -24.64 1.62 6.18
CA VAL A 149 -23.36 2.33 6.35
C VAL A 149 -23.57 3.84 6.51
N ASP A 150 -24.71 4.35 6.10
CA ASP A 150 -24.90 5.80 5.93
C ASP A 150 -24.95 6.54 7.28
N ASN A 151 -25.44 5.89 8.32
CA ASN A 151 -25.58 6.45 9.67
C ASN A 151 -24.36 6.20 10.57
N ILE A 152 -23.30 5.57 10.06
CA ILE A 152 -22.12 5.25 10.86
C ILE A 152 -21.15 6.45 10.83
N ASP A 153 -20.80 6.99 11.99
CA ASP A 153 -19.81 8.07 12.12
C ASP A 153 -18.39 7.52 12.29
N ILE A 154 -17.68 7.36 11.18
CA ILE A 154 -16.28 6.90 11.19
C ILE A 154 -15.40 7.95 10.50
N LYS A 155 -14.24 8.23 11.09
CA LYS A 155 -13.24 9.13 10.54
C LYS A 155 -12.78 8.68 9.15
N PHE A 156 -12.50 9.66 8.28
CA PHE A 156 -12.01 9.44 6.90
C PHE A 156 -12.96 8.62 6.01
N LYS A 157 -14.27 8.65 6.29
CA LYS A 157 -15.31 7.90 5.56
C LYS A 157 -15.39 8.22 4.06
N ASN A 158 -14.77 9.31 3.60
CA ASN A 158 -14.75 9.71 2.19
C ASN A 158 -14.02 8.72 1.26
N LYS A 159 -13.25 7.78 1.81
CA LYS A 159 -12.58 6.71 1.07
C LYS A 159 -12.99 5.36 1.68
N PHE A 160 -13.98 4.73 1.10
CA PHE A 160 -14.43 3.43 1.61
C PHE A 160 -14.85 2.47 0.51
N VAL A 161 -14.89 1.19 0.86
CA VAL A 161 -15.44 0.11 0.05
C VAL A 161 -16.21 -0.86 0.93
N LYS A 162 -17.35 -1.33 0.44
CA LYS A 162 -18.16 -2.37 1.08
C LYS A 162 -17.71 -3.72 0.58
N THR A 163 -17.62 -4.71 1.46
CA THR A 163 -17.21 -6.07 1.09
C THR A 163 -17.88 -7.12 1.97
N THR A 164 -17.93 -8.33 1.45
CA THR A 164 -18.26 -9.55 2.18
C THR A 164 -17.12 -10.51 1.99
N ALA A 165 -16.27 -10.63 3.02
CA ALA A 165 -15.03 -11.39 2.92
C ALA A 165 -15.24 -12.92 2.79
N LEU A 166 -16.45 -13.43 3.02
CA LEU A 166 -16.74 -14.87 2.96
C LEU A 166 -16.74 -15.41 1.53
N THR A 167 -17.00 -14.58 0.52
CA THR A 167 -17.11 -15.01 -0.88
C THR A 167 -16.13 -14.29 -1.79
N LYS A 168 -15.76 -14.94 -2.92
CA LYS A 168 -14.92 -14.30 -3.95
C LYS A 168 -15.64 -13.13 -4.61
N GLU A 169 -16.95 -13.24 -4.80
CA GLU A 169 -17.80 -12.17 -5.35
C GLU A 169 -17.82 -10.98 -4.40
N GLY A 170 -17.93 -11.22 -3.09
CA GLY A 170 -17.91 -10.19 -2.07
C GLY A 170 -16.60 -9.39 -2.02
N THR A 171 -15.48 -10.01 -2.39
CA THR A 171 -14.18 -9.32 -2.47
C THR A 171 -13.89 -8.66 -3.80
N LYS A 172 -14.72 -8.88 -4.83
CA LYS A 172 -14.54 -8.31 -6.18
C LYS A 172 -14.59 -6.77 -6.17
N ALA A 173 -15.50 -6.19 -5.40
CA ALA A 173 -15.59 -4.74 -5.25
C ALA A 173 -14.31 -4.15 -4.64
N LEU A 174 -13.74 -4.84 -3.65
CA LEU A 174 -12.46 -4.47 -3.04
C LEU A 174 -11.33 -4.58 -4.06
N LYS A 175 -11.19 -5.67 -4.81
CA LYS A 175 -10.18 -5.79 -5.88
C LYS A 175 -10.27 -4.64 -6.87
N ASN A 176 -11.44 -4.34 -7.38
CA ASN A 176 -11.66 -3.25 -8.34
C ASN A 176 -11.29 -1.88 -7.73
N TYR A 177 -11.54 -1.67 -6.44
CA TYR A 177 -11.15 -0.45 -5.76
C TYR A 177 -9.63 -0.34 -5.61
N LEU A 178 -8.96 -1.42 -5.21
CA LEU A 178 -7.50 -1.47 -5.12
C LEU A 178 -6.83 -1.19 -6.47
N GLU A 179 -7.38 -1.71 -7.57
CA GLU A 179 -6.91 -1.39 -8.93
C GLU A 179 -6.98 0.09 -9.28
N LYS A 180 -8.10 0.75 -8.93
CA LYS A 180 -8.24 2.19 -9.13
C LYS A 180 -7.22 2.98 -8.30
N LEU A 181 -6.89 2.52 -7.10
CA LEU A 181 -5.85 3.14 -6.27
C LEU A 181 -4.46 2.96 -6.90
N VAL A 182 -4.18 1.76 -7.42
CA VAL A 182 -2.92 1.51 -8.15
C VAL A 182 -2.82 2.45 -9.35
N ASP A 183 -3.87 2.58 -10.17
CA ASP A 183 -3.84 3.46 -11.34
C ASP A 183 -3.59 4.92 -10.95
N LYS A 184 -4.26 5.41 -9.92
CA LYS A 184 -4.08 6.78 -9.42
C LYS A 184 -2.71 7.02 -8.79
N SER A 185 -1.97 5.97 -8.45
CA SER A 185 -0.65 6.08 -7.80
C SER A 185 0.51 6.08 -8.79
N PHE A 186 0.24 5.92 -10.08
CA PHE A 186 1.24 5.95 -11.14
C PHE A 186 0.90 7.00 -12.19
N SER A 187 1.93 7.47 -12.88
CA SER A 187 1.82 8.38 -14.01
C SER A 187 2.65 7.87 -15.18
N ASP A 188 2.13 8.06 -16.38
CA ASP A 188 2.85 7.79 -17.60
C ASP A 188 3.62 9.07 -18.00
N ILE A 189 4.96 8.98 -18.02
CA ILE A 189 5.88 10.11 -18.19
C ILE A 189 6.86 9.82 -19.32
N ILE A 190 7.14 10.85 -20.09
CA ILE A 190 8.25 10.87 -21.04
C ILE A 190 9.38 11.68 -20.43
N PHE A 191 10.54 11.06 -20.24
CA PHE A 191 11.76 11.73 -19.82
C PHE A 191 12.63 12.02 -21.05
N TYR A 192 13.26 13.20 -21.07
CA TYR A 192 14.25 13.59 -22.07
C TYR A 192 15.61 13.67 -21.36
N ILE A 193 16.41 12.62 -21.53
CA ILE A 193 17.66 12.43 -20.79
C ILE A 193 18.85 12.73 -21.71
N PRO A 194 19.68 13.76 -21.39
CA PRO A 194 20.88 14.06 -22.17
C PRO A 194 21.81 12.86 -22.31
N ALA A 195 22.51 12.74 -23.44
CA ALA A 195 23.34 11.59 -23.77
C ALA A 195 24.46 11.29 -22.75
N ASP A 196 24.93 12.33 -22.07
CA ASP A 196 25.98 12.27 -21.04
C ASP A 196 25.45 11.86 -19.64
N SER A 197 24.14 11.73 -19.49
CA SER A 197 23.46 11.54 -18.20
C SER A 197 23.12 10.06 -17.89
N LEU A 198 24.08 9.15 -18.07
CA LEU A 198 23.90 7.69 -17.89
C LEU A 198 23.39 7.30 -16.50
N LYS A 199 23.79 8.03 -15.44
CA LYS A 199 23.33 7.77 -14.07
C LYS A 199 21.82 8.00 -13.93
N ILE A 200 21.29 9.00 -14.63
CA ILE A 200 19.86 9.33 -14.59
C ILE A 200 19.07 8.27 -15.36
N SER A 201 19.53 7.88 -16.53
CA SER A 201 18.92 6.76 -17.28
C SER A 201 18.87 5.48 -16.43
N SER A 202 19.97 5.11 -15.80
CA SER A 202 20.03 3.93 -14.91
C SER A 202 19.04 4.05 -13.75
N TRP A 203 18.88 5.23 -13.16
CA TRP A 203 17.89 5.46 -12.11
C TRP A 203 16.46 5.24 -12.62
N ILE A 204 16.11 5.77 -13.80
CA ILE A 204 14.79 5.59 -14.42
C ILE A 204 14.50 4.12 -14.66
N TYR A 205 15.42 3.39 -15.27
CA TYR A 205 15.27 1.94 -15.51
C TYR A 205 15.05 1.14 -14.24
N LYS A 206 15.74 1.50 -13.15
CA LYS A 206 15.60 0.84 -11.85
C LYS A 206 14.28 1.18 -11.15
N ASN A 207 13.71 2.37 -11.37
CA ASN A 207 12.62 2.92 -10.56
C ASN A 207 11.30 3.09 -11.29
N SER A 208 11.23 2.71 -12.57
CA SER A 208 10.02 2.81 -13.38
C SER A 208 9.87 1.63 -14.33
N LEU A 209 8.66 1.44 -14.86
CA LEU A 209 8.42 0.50 -15.94
C LEU A 209 8.66 1.23 -17.27
N VAL A 210 9.75 0.90 -17.93
CA VAL A 210 10.09 1.48 -19.24
C VAL A 210 9.31 0.78 -20.33
N TYR A 211 8.55 1.55 -21.13
CA TYR A 211 7.84 1.04 -22.31
C TYR A 211 8.65 1.14 -23.58
N ASN A 212 9.36 2.25 -23.74
CA ASN A 212 10.16 2.56 -24.92
C ASN A 212 11.31 3.50 -24.55
N ASP A 213 12.43 3.30 -25.21
CA ASP A 213 13.60 4.18 -25.16
C ASP A 213 14.09 4.42 -26.58
N THR A 214 14.15 5.66 -26.99
CA THR A 214 14.52 6.06 -28.35
C THR A 214 15.57 7.17 -28.26
N TYR A 215 16.70 6.97 -28.93
CA TYR A 215 17.70 8.00 -29.07
C TYR A 215 17.23 9.06 -30.07
N CYS A 216 17.41 10.32 -29.73
CA CYS A 216 17.07 11.48 -30.55
C CYS A 216 18.32 12.35 -30.75
N ASP A 217 18.52 12.84 -31.97
CA ASP A 217 19.70 13.64 -32.37
C ASP A 217 19.36 14.96 -33.10
N ILE A 218 18.09 15.19 -33.43
CA ILE A 218 17.67 16.36 -34.24
C ILE A 218 17.34 17.57 -33.37
N ASN A 219 16.38 17.45 -32.44
CA ASN A 219 15.93 18.56 -31.61
C ASN A 219 16.43 18.47 -30.16
N PHE A 220 17.00 17.35 -29.81
CA PHE A 220 17.49 17.02 -28.48
C PHE A 220 18.46 15.83 -28.60
N VAL A 221 19.70 16.03 -28.16
CA VAL A 221 20.70 14.96 -28.19
C VAL A 221 20.61 14.13 -26.92
N GLY A 222 20.03 12.92 -27.01
CA GLY A 222 19.86 12.04 -25.87
C GLY A 222 18.70 11.05 -26.02
N ASN A 223 18.30 10.46 -24.91
CA ASN A 223 17.27 9.42 -24.88
C ASN A 223 15.89 9.98 -24.52
N LYS A 224 14.90 9.63 -25.29
CA LYS A 224 13.47 9.84 -24.99
C LYS A 224 12.90 8.56 -24.40
N ILE A 225 12.74 8.53 -23.09
CA ILE A 225 12.33 7.32 -22.35
C ILE A 225 10.86 7.46 -21.92
N LYS A 226 9.99 6.58 -22.44
CA LYS A 226 8.58 6.50 -22.07
C LYS A 226 8.40 5.49 -20.94
N THR A 227 7.82 5.92 -19.83
CA THR A 227 7.73 5.09 -18.62
C THR A 227 6.41 5.22 -17.90
N LYS A 228 6.07 4.20 -17.10
CA LYS A 228 5.11 4.30 -16.00
C LYS A 228 5.87 4.36 -14.69
N ILE A 229 5.70 5.42 -13.93
CA ILE A 229 6.42 5.68 -12.69
C ILE A 229 5.45 6.02 -11.55
N SER A 230 5.73 5.57 -10.33
CA SER A 230 4.92 5.94 -9.19
C SER A 230 5.06 7.44 -8.89
N ILE A 231 3.96 8.08 -8.49
CA ILE A 231 3.93 9.51 -8.15
C ILE A 231 4.94 9.84 -7.05
N LYS A 232 5.16 8.92 -6.10
CA LYS A 232 6.16 9.06 -5.03
C LYS A 232 7.58 9.17 -5.61
N LYS A 233 7.95 8.24 -6.51
CA LYS A 233 9.26 8.24 -7.18
C LYS A 233 9.40 9.41 -8.16
N LEU A 234 8.32 9.81 -8.81
CA LEU A 234 8.31 11.00 -9.68
C LEU A 234 8.57 12.28 -8.88
N LYS A 235 7.98 12.43 -7.70
CA LYS A 235 8.27 13.57 -6.81
C LYS A 235 9.74 13.59 -6.38
N TYR A 236 10.26 12.44 -5.96
CA TYR A 236 11.69 12.31 -5.64
C TYR A 236 12.57 12.68 -6.83
N PHE A 237 12.25 12.20 -8.03
CA PHE A 237 12.98 12.51 -9.25
C PHE A 237 13.00 14.01 -9.53
N LYS A 238 11.83 14.67 -9.48
CA LYS A 238 11.71 16.12 -9.69
C LYS A 238 12.55 16.94 -8.70
N SER A 239 12.64 16.51 -7.45
CA SER A 239 13.44 17.21 -6.43
C SER A 239 14.95 17.04 -6.66
N ASN A 240 15.40 15.88 -7.15
CA ASN A 240 16.83 15.58 -7.33
C ASN A 240 17.37 15.98 -8.73
N TYR A 241 16.48 16.00 -9.73
CA TYR A 241 16.83 16.30 -11.13
C TYR A 241 15.88 17.34 -11.73
N PRO A 242 15.80 18.56 -11.14
CA PRO A 242 14.82 19.57 -11.56
C PRO A 242 15.06 20.10 -12.99
N TYR A 243 16.28 19.94 -13.51
CA TYR A 243 16.69 20.36 -14.84
C TYR A 243 16.31 19.37 -15.95
N ILE A 244 15.87 18.17 -15.62
CA ILE A 244 15.47 17.18 -16.61
C ILE A 244 14.07 17.49 -17.14
N ARG A 245 13.99 17.66 -18.45
CA ARG A 245 12.71 17.86 -19.14
C ARG A 245 11.87 16.59 -19.09
N MET A 246 10.59 16.75 -18.76
CA MET A 246 9.63 15.65 -18.73
C MET A 246 8.24 16.14 -19.13
N ASN A 247 7.47 15.24 -19.78
CA ASN A 247 6.09 15.49 -20.20
C ASN A 247 5.20 14.34 -19.72
N SER A 248 3.96 14.63 -19.32
CA SER A 248 2.93 13.62 -19.15
C SER A 248 2.48 13.10 -20.52
N MET A 249 2.20 11.79 -20.58
CA MET A 249 1.62 11.18 -21.78
C MET A 249 0.11 11.33 -21.80
#